data_d8e1fb84d05b311a5f386e1cb1a8ca6b
#
_entry.id   d8e1fb84d05b311a5f386e1cb1a8ca6b
#
_cell.length_a   1.000
_cell.length_b   1.000
_cell.length_c   1.000
_cell.angle_alpha   90.00
_cell.angle_beta   90.00
_cell.angle_gamma   90.00
#
_symmetry.space_group_name_H-M   'P 1'
#
loop_
_entity.id
_entity.type
_entity.pdbx_description
1 polymer ?
#
loop_
_entity_poly.entity_id
_entity_poly.type
_entity_poly.pdbx_seq_one_letter_code
_entity_poly.pdbx_strand_id
1 'polypeptide(L)'
;GLAEQLYSEAASYSSVVSGLTSGPWLGPASAAMTAASAPFVAWMDTTAATAQLTASQAMAAAAAYEAAFAMTVPPPVIAANRSLLMSLIATNILGQNTPAIAATEAQYAAMWAQDVAAMYGYAAASASASLLTQFIPPQPASNPAGLAGQGTAVGQAVG
;
A
#
# COMPACT_ATOMS: atom_id res chain seq x y z
N GLY A 1 -9.63 -1.56 10.12
CA GLY A 1 -9.65 -1.28 8.68
C GLY A 1 -10.16 -2.45 7.86
N LEU A 2 -10.12 -2.37 6.51
CA LEU A 2 -10.63 -3.42 5.61
C LEU A 2 -10.04 -4.81 5.89
N ALA A 3 -8.75 -4.90 6.17
CA ALA A 3 -8.09 -6.16 6.51
C ALA A 3 -8.70 -6.82 7.75
N GLU A 4 -8.93 -6.07 8.80
CA GLU A 4 -9.55 -6.56 10.04
C GLU A 4 -10.98 -7.05 9.82
N GLN A 5 -11.75 -6.34 8.97
CA GLN A 5 -13.09 -6.77 8.59
C GLN A 5 -13.06 -8.10 7.85
N LEU A 6 -12.15 -8.27 6.89
CA LEU A 6 -12.00 -9.53 6.14
C LEU A 6 -11.59 -10.69 7.05
N TYR A 7 -10.67 -10.49 8.00
CA TYR A 7 -10.32 -11.52 8.98
C TYR A 7 -11.52 -11.88 9.87
N SER A 8 -12.29 -10.89 10.31
CA SER A 8 -13.50 -11.12 11.11
C SER A 8 -14.56 -11.90 10.33
N GLU A 9 -14.76 -11.57 9.06
CA GLU A 9 -15.68 -12.28 8.18
C GLU A 9 -15.22 -13.73 7.89
N ALA A 10 -13.92 -13.94 7.67
CA ALA A 10 -13.35 -15.27 7.49
C ALA A 10 -13.58 -16.15 8.74
N ALA A 11 -13.33 -15.59 9.92
CA ALA A 11 -13.57 -16.29 11.19
C ALA A 11 -15.07 -16.59 11.41
N SER A 12 -15.95 -15.63 11.13
CA SER A 12 -17.39 -15.77 11.25
C SER A 12 -17.93 -16.84 10.30
N TYR A 13 -17.50 -16.81 9.04
CA TYR A 13 -17.86 -17.79 8.03
C TYR A 13 -17.41 -19.21 8.43
N SER A 14 -16.17 -19.35 8.86
CA SER A 14 -15.61 -20.61 9.35
C SER A 14 -16.40 -21.15 10.56
N SER A 15 -16.79 -20.29 11.48
CA SER A 15 -17.60 -20.65 12.66
C SER A 15 -18.99 -21.15 12.27
N VAL A 16 -19.66 -20.49 11.32
CA VAL A 16 -20.98 -20.91 10.83
C VAL A 16 -20.90 -22.27 10.16
N VAL A 17 -19.92 -22.49 9.26
CA VAL A 17 -19.71 -23.78 8.59
C VAL A 17 -19.43 -24.88 9.61
N SER A 18 -18.54 -24.63 10.56
CA SER A 18 -18.22 -25.58 11.63
C SER A 18 -19.44 -25.91 12.50
N GLY A 19 -20.24 -24.90 12.90
CA GLY A 19 -21.45 -25.11 13.69
C GLY A 19 -22.51 -25.98 12.98
N LEU A 20 -22.65 -25.79 11.65
CA LEU A 20 -23.56 -26.59 10.83
C LEU A 20 -23.08 -28.05 10.68
N THR A 21 -21.78 -28.23 10.44
CA THR A 21 -21.20 -29.53 10.04
C THR A 21 -20.76 -30.43 11.22
N SER A 22 -20.65 -29.86 12.43
CA SER A 22 -20.30 -30.61 13.64
C SER A 22 -21.50 -31.03 14.49
N GLY A 23 -22.72 -30.63 14.13
CA GLY A 23 -23.93 -30.84 14.93
C GLY A 23 -25.03 -31.58 14.16
N PRO A 24 -26.10 -30.90 13.75
CA PRO A 24 -27.31 -31.56 13.23
C PRO A 24 -27.14 -32.14 11.81
N TRP A 25 -26.14 -31.67 11.07
CA TRP A 25 -25.92 -32.08 9.68
C TRP A 25 -24.61 -32.85 9.51
N LEU A 26 -24.75 -34.18 9.42
CA LEU A 26 -23.65 -35.14 9.26
C LEU A 26 -23.74 -35.86 7.91
N GLY A 27 -22.62 -36.44 7.48
CA GLY A 27 -22.58 -37.29 6.28
C GLY A 27 -21.79 -36.65 5.11
N PRO A 28 -21.81 -37.30 3.92
CA PRO A 28 -21.00 -36.90 2.78
C PRO A 28 -21.25 -35.45 2.28
N ALA A 29 -22.50 -34.99 2.35
CA ALA A 29 -22.86 -33.64 1.94
C ALA A 29 -22.28 -32.57 2.90
N SER A 30 -22.27 -32.84 4.20
CA SER A 30 -21.64 -32.00 5.23
C SER A 30 -20.13 -31.90 5.01
N ALA A 31 -19.46 -33.03 4.77
CA ALA A 31 -18.04 -33.08 4.46
C ALA A 31 -17.72 -32.33 3.17
N ALA A 32 -18.54 -32.45 2.12
CA ALA A 32 -18.39 -31.73 0.87
C ALA A 32 -18.55 -30.23 1.06
N MET A 33 -19.46 -29.75 1.89
CA MET A 33 -19.65 -28.34 2.23
C MET A 33 -18.41 -27.78 2.95
N THR A 34 -17.89 -28.50 3.94
CA THR A 34 -16.65 -28.09 4.64
C THR A 34 -15.48 -27.97 3.68
N ALA A 35 -15.29 -28.95 2.80
CA ALA A 35 -14.22 -28.97 1.81
C ALA A 35 -14.38 -27.82 0.79
N ALA A 36 -15.59 -27.51 0.35
CA ALA A 36 -15.86 -26.41 -0.59
C ALA A 36 -15.68 -25.03 0.05
N SER A 37 -15.88 -24.88 1.36
CA SER A 37 -15.77 -23.64 2.10
C SER A 37 -14.32 -23.26 2.43
N ALA A 38 -13.45 -24.23 2.64
CA ALA A 38 -12.06 -24.00 3.06
C ALA A 38 -11.25 -23.11 2.10
N PRO A 39 -11.31 -23.27 0.77
CA PRO A 39 -10.60 -22.39 -0.16
C PRO A 39 -11.11 -20.94 -0.11
N PHE A 40 -12.38 -20.72 0.18
CA PHE A 40 -12.95 -19.38 0.27
C PHE A 40 -12.48 -18.65 1.55
N VAL A 41 -12.42 -19.34 2.68
CA VAL A 41 -11.84 -18.81 3.93
C VAL A 41 -10.37 -18.45 3.70
N ALA A 42 -9.59 -19.36 3.12
CA ALA A 42 -8.18 -19.10 2.82
C ALA A 42 -7.99 -17.92 1.86
N TRP A 43 -8.90 -17.74 0.89
CA TRP A 43 -8.89 -16.58 0.01
C TRP A 43 -9.18 -15.27 0.77
N MET A 44 -10.15 -15.26 1.69
CA MET A 44 -10.43 -14.09 2.53
C MET A 44 -9.21 -13.70 3.37
N ASP A 45 -8.55 -14.67 4.01
CA ASP A 45 -7.34 -14.43 4.81
C ASP A 45 -6.20 -13.87 3.96
N THR A 46 -5.99 -14.42 2.77
CA THR A 46 -4.97 -13.93 1.83
C THR A 46 -5.28 -12.51 1.35
N THR A 47 -6.56 -12.24 1.07
CA THR A 47 -7.04 -10.92 0.66
C THR A 47 -6.87 -9.90 1.78
N ALA A 48 -7.15 -10.28 3.04
CA ALA A 48 -6.92 -9.46 4.22
C ALA A 48 -5.44 -9.11 4.39
N ALA A 49 -4.56 -10.11 4.25
CA ALA A 49 -3.11 -9.89 4.32
C ALA A 49 -2.63 -8.93 3.22
N THR A 50 -3.13 -9.09 1.98
CA THR A 50 -2.81 -8.18 0.86
C THR A 50 -3.31 -6.77 1.12
N ALA A 51 -4.52 -6.61 1.69
CA ALA A 51 -5.05 -5.30 2.07
C ALA A 51 -4.21 -4.63 3.17
N GLN A 52 -3.69 -5.39 4.12
CA GLN A 52 -2.80 -4.88 5.16
C GLN A 52 -1.44 -4.43 4.59
N LEU A 53 -0.87 -5.20 3.67
CA LEU A 53 0.36 -4.80 2.96
C LEU A 53 0.12 -3.52 2.15
N THR A 54 -0.99 -3.41 1.43
CA THR A 54 -1.35 -2.20 0.68
C THR A 54 -1.47 -0.98 1.59
N ALA A 55 -2.08 -1.13 2.77
CA ALA A 55 -2.17 -0.06 3.76
C ALA A 55 -0.78 0.36 4.28
N SER A 56 0.11 -0.59 4.54
CA SER A 56 1.48 -0.28 4.97
C SER A 56 2.29 0.44 3.88
N GLN A 57 2.10 0.08 2.62
CA GLN A 57 2.71 0.78 1.48
C GLN A 57 2.19 2.22 1.35
N ALA A 58 0.90 2.45 1.56
CA ALA A 58 0.34 3.80 1.58
C ALA A 58 0.94 4.66 2.70
N MET A 59 1.14 4.10 3.90
CA MET A 59 1.83 4.79 4.99
C MET A 59 3.30 5.07 4.67
N ALA A 60 3.99 4.13 4.03
CA ALA A 60 5.37 4.32 3.58
C ALA A 60 5.49 5.45 2.55
N ALA A 61 4.52 5.57 1.61
CA ALA A 61 4.47 6.67 0.66
C ALA A 61 4.26 8.03 1.35
N ALA A 62 3.38 8.10 2.34
CA ALA A 62 3.18 9.32 3.14
C ALA A 62 4.44 9.69 3.92
N ALA A 63 5.10 8.73 4.57
CA ALA A 63 6.34 8.96 5.30
C ALA A 63 7.49 9.42 4.38
N ALA A 64 7.56 8.88 3.15
CA ALA A 64 8.53 9.32 2.14
C ALA A 64 8.33 10.80 1.77
N TYR A 65 7.08 11.22 1.60
CA TYR A 65 6.75 12.63 1.35
C TYR A 65 7.13 13.53 2.52
N GLU A 66 6.75 13.15 3.74
CA GLU A 66 7.04 13.94 4.94
C GLU A 66 8.55 14.10 5.18
N ALA A 67 9.31 13.03 4.96
CA ALA A 67 10.77 13.06 5.07
C ALA A 67 11.39 14.01 4.02
N ALA A 68 10.95 13.92 2.77
CA ALA A 68 11.43 14.81 1.71
C ALA A 68 11.07 16.27 2.00
N PHE A 69 9.85 16.53 2.43
CA PHE A 69 9.40 17.87 2.80
C PHE A 69 10.24 18.47 3.93
N ALA A 70 10.53 17.67 4.97
CA ALA A 70 11.35 18.11 6.10
C ALA A 70 12.83 18.37 5.71
N MET A 71 13.34 17.66 4.70
CA MET A 71 14.71 17.79 4.20
C MET A 71 14.89 18.93 3.21
N THR A 72 13.82 19.38 2.54
CA THR A 72 13.86 20.44 1.54
C THR A 72 14.13 21.80 2.21
N VAL A 73 15.02 22.60 1.62
CA VAL A 73 15.35 23.92 2.14
C VAL A 73 14.13 24.84 2.02
N PRO A 74 13.71 25.48 3.12
CA PRO A 74 12.55 26.37 3.09
C PRO A 74 12.77 27.56 2.13
N PRO A 75 11.80 27.89 1.25
CA PRO A 75 11.91 28.99 0.29
C PRO A 75 12.37 30.34 0.89
N PRO A 76 11.95 30.74 2.11
CA PRO A 76 12.44 31.97 2.71
C PRO A 76 13.96 31.99 2.97
N VAL A 77 14.57 30.82 3.27
CA VAL A 77 16.02 30.71 3.48
C VAL A 77 16.76 30.96 2.16
N ILE A 78 16.26 30.41 1.07
CA ILE A 78 16.79 30.63 -0.29
C ILE A 78 16.65 32.11 -0.66
N ALA A 79 15.49 32.71 -0.42
CA ALA A 79 15.22 34.11 -0.71
C ALA A 79 16.17 35.03 0.09
N ALA A 80 16.40 34.74 1.37
CA ALA A 80 17.34 35.53 2.19
C ALA A 80 18.78 35.44 1.67
N ASN A 81 19.22 34.24 1.28
CA ASN A 81 20.56 34.07 0.68
C ASN A 81 20.68 34.83 -0.63
N ARG A 82 19.68 34.79 -1.51
CA ARG A 82 19.71 35.57 -2.78
C ARG A 82 19.68 37.10 -2.53
N SER A 83 18.90 37.58 -1.57
CA SER A 83 18.88 39.01 -1.19
C SER A 83 20.23 39.47 -0.64
N LEU A 84 20.87 38.66 0.20
CA LEU A 84 22.19 38.92 0.72
C LEU A 84 23.23 39.03 -0.43
N LEU A 85 23.19 38.09 -1.37
CA LEU A 85 24.07 38.09 -2.53
C LEU A 85 23.92 39.38 -3.31
N MET A 86 22.70 39.81 -3.62
CA MET A 86 22.45 41.07 -4.35
C MET A 86 23.01 42.28 -3.62
N SER A 87 22.86 42.35 -2.29
CA SER A 87 23.41 43.42 -1.46
C SER A 87 24.94 43.44 -1.46
N LEU A 88 25.57 42.26 -1.35
CA LEU A 88 27.05 42.15 -1.39
C LEU A 88 27.60 42.56 -2.75
N ILE A 89 26.96 42.22 -3.85
CA ILE A 89 27.35 42.62 -5.21
C ILE A 89 27.23 44.13 -5.35
N ALA A 90 26.09 44.72 -4.97
CA ALA A 90 25.83 46.14 -5.09
C ALA A 90 26.84 47.01 -4.33
N THR A 91 27.39 46.52 -3.24
CA THR A 91 28.37 47.23 -2.39
C THR A 91 29.82 46.83 -2.66
N ASN A 92 30.11 45.97 -3.64
CA ASN A 92 31.45 45.44 -3.91
C ASN A 92 32.28 46.37 -4.82
N ILE A 93 32.35 47.65 -4.50
CA ILE A 93 32.97 48.69 -5.36
C ILE A 93 34.48 48.46 -5.51
N LEU A 94 35.17 48.06 -4.47
CA LEU A 94 36.62 47.84 -4.44
C LEU A 94 37.02 46.37 -4.32
N GLY A 95 36.03 45.42 -4.52
CA GLY A 95 36.29 44.00 -4.40
C GLY A 95 36.32 43.45 -2.97
N GLN A 96 36.04 44.31 -1.97
CA GLN A 96 36.10 43.95 -0.54
C GLN A 96 35.11 42.85 -0.14
N ASN A 97 34.00 42.69 -0.88
CA ASN A 97 32.98 41.68 -0.59
C ASN A 97 33.19 40.35 -1.35
N THR A 98 34.22 40.26 -2.20
CA THR A 98 34.44 39.03 -3.03
C THR A 98 34.47 37.75 -2.22
N PRO A 99 35.14 37.66 -1.03
CA PRO A 99 35.06 36.42 -0.25
C PRO A 99 33.65 36.12 0.31
N ALA A 100 32.90 37.15 0.67
CA ALA A 100 31.53 36.99 1.18
C ALA A 100 30.56 36.59 0.06
N ILE A 101 30.73 37.10 -1.14
CA ILE A 101 30.00 36.68 -2.34
C ILE A 101 30.26 35.20 -2.61
N ALA A 102 31.52 34.79 -2.64
CA ALA A 102 31.88 33.38 -2.86
C ALA A 102 31.30 32.46 -1.79
N ALA A 103 31.31 32.87 -0.52
CA ALA A 103 30.70 32.10 0.58
C ALA A 103 29.18 31.99 0.42
N THR A 104 28.50 33.07 0.02
CA THR A 104 27.03 33.09 -0.21
C THR A 104 26.64 32.20 -1.40
N GLU A 105 27.42 32.19 -2.46
CA GLU A 105 27.25 31.27 -3.60
C GLU A 105 27.47 29.80 -3.20
N ALA A 106 28.50 29.51 -2.39
CA ALA A 106 28.74 28.16 -1.87
C ALA A 106 27.60 27.67 -1.00
N GLN A 107 26.99 28.53 -0.16
CA GLN A 107 25.81 28.23 0.62
C GLN A 107 24.61 27.87 -0.27
N TYR A 108 24.38 28.60 -1.35
CA TYR A 108 23.33 28.29 -2.31
C TYR A 108 23.56 26.94 -3.00
N ALA A 109 24.79 26.65 -3.40
CA ALA A 109 25.13 25.36 -3.97
C ALA A 109 24.91 24.21 -2.99
N ALA A 110 25.22 24.42 -1.71
CA ALA A 110 24.93 23.42 -0.65
C ALA A 110 23.43 23.20 -0.45
N MET A 111 22.61 24.26 -0.45
CA MET A 111 21.15 24.15 -0.39
C MET A 111 20.59 23.39 -1.59
N TRP A 112 21.10 23.65 -2.78
CA TRP A 112 20.72 22.94 -3.99
C TRP A 112 21.08 21.45 -3.93
N ALA A 113 22.26 21.13 -3.44
CA ALA A 113 22.68 19.73 -3.25
C ALA A 113 21.79 18.99 -2.21
N GLN A 114 21.39 19.70 -1.16
CA GLN A 114 20.45 19.17 -0.15
C GLN A 114 19.09 18.85 -0.79
N ASP A 115 18.52 19.76 -1.57
CA ASP A 115 17.23 19.56 -2.23
C ASP A 115 17.28 18.40 -3.24
N VAL A 116 18.37 18.29 -3.99
CA VAL A 116 18.63 17.17 -4.91
C VAL A 116 18.66 15.85 -4.14
N ALA A 117 19.38 15.78 -3.02
CA ALA A 117 19.44 14.57 -2.18
C ALA A 117 18.05 14.22 -1.62
N ALA A 118 17.28 15.20 -1.14
CA ALA A 118 15.91 15.00 -0.66
C ALA A 118 15.01 14.41 -1.76
N MET A 119 15.08 14.92 -2.98
CA MET A 119 14.26 14.45 -4.11
C MET A 119 14.67 13.07 -4.61
N TYR A 120 15.96 12.74 -4.64
CA TYR A 120 16.39 11.37 -4.95
C TYR A 120 15.95 10.36 -3.87
N GLY A 121 16.04 10.73 -2.60
CA GLY A 121 15.52 9.91 -1.51
C GLY A 121 14.02 9.68 -1.63
N TYR A 122 13.26 10.74 -1.91
CA TYR A 122 11.82 10.64 -2.17
C TYR A 122 11.49 9.73 -3.36
N ALA A 123 12.18 9.90 -4.48
CA ALA A 123 11.95 9.08 -5.67
C ALA A 123 12.18 7.58 -5.39
N ALA A 124 13.27 7.23 -4.69
CA ALA A 124 13.56 5.85 -4.33
C ALA A 124 12.53 5.26 -3.35
N ALA A 125 12.17 6.00 -2.30
CA ALA A 125 11.19 5.56 -1.31
C ALA A 125 9.78 5.43 -1.92
N SER A 126 9.36 6.37 -2.77
CA SER A 126 8.08 6.34 -3.47
C SER A 126 7.99 5.18 -4.47
N ALA A 127 9.07 4.90 -5.20
CA ALA A 127 9.14 3.75 -6.10
C ALA A 127 8.96 2.44 -5.32
N SER A 128 9.62 2.29 -4.17
CA SER A 128 9.47 1.13 -3.29
C SER A 128 8.04 1.01 -2.73
N ALA A 129 7.45 2.12 -2.28
CA ALA A 129 6.10 2.15 -1.75
C ALA A 129 5.01 1.85 -2.81
N SER A 130 5.33 2.03 -4.09
CA SER A 130 4.44 1.76 -5.22
C SER A 130 4.42 0.29 -5.67
N LEU A 131 5.24 -0.57 -5.08
CA LEU A 131 5.27 -2.00 -5.37
C LEU A 131 4.10 -2.71 -4.68
N LEU A 132 2.93 -2.69 -5.32
CA LEU A 132 1.71 -3.28 -4.78
C LEU A 132 1.53 -4.73 -5.22
N THR A 133 1.14 -5.59 -4.27
CA THR A 133 0.71 -6.97 -4.56
C THR A 133 -0.70 -6.95 -5.12
N GLN A 134 -0.93 -7.69 -6.22
CA GLN A 134 -2.24 -7.78 -6.85
C GLN A 134 -3.20 -8.63 -6.01
N PHE A 135 -4.47 -8.22 -5.98
CA PHE A 135 -5.55 -9.03 -5.43
C PHE A 135 -5.93 -10.15 -6.41
N ILE A 136 -6.07 -11.36 -5.88
CA ILE A 136 -6.44 -12.55 -6.66
C ILE A 136 -7.93 -12.79 -6.44
N PRO A 137 -8.74 -13.01 -7.50
CA PRO A 137 -10.15 -13.34 -7.35
C PRO A 137 -10.34 -14.70 -6.65
N PRO A 138 -11.47 -14.92 -5.94
CA PRO A 138 -11.76 -16.20 -5.31
C PRO A 138 -11.94 -17.30 -6.37
N GLN A 139 -11.63 -18.52 -5.97
CA GLN A 139 -11.96 -19.68 -6.79
C GLN A 139 -13.49 -19.91 -6.80
N PRO A 140 -14.09 -20.39 -7.90
CA PRO A 140 -15.50 -20.73 -7.94
C PRO A 140 -15.83 -21.77 -6.85
N ALA A 141 -16.73 -21.42 -5.94
CA ALA A 141 -17.20 -22.32 -4.89
C ALA A 141 -18.33 -23.25 -5.36
N SER A 142 -18.87 -23.02 -6.56
CA SER A 142 -19.93 -23.84 -7.16
C SER A 142 -19.41 -24.63 -8.37
N ASN A 143 -19.88 -25.87 -8.50
CA ASN A 143 -19.60 -26.71 -9.67
C ASN A 143 -20.77 -26.64 -10.65
N PRO A 144 -20.68 -25.93 -11.79
CA PRO A 144 -21.77 -25.87 -12.77
C PRO A 144 -22.17 -27.24 -13.34
N ALA A 145 -21.22 -28.19 -13.42
CA ALA A 145 -21.51 -29.56 -13.85
C ALA A 145 -22.39 -30.31 -12.84
N GLY A 146 -22.42 -29.92 -11.57
CA GLY A 146 -23.31 -30.46 -10.56
C GLY A 146 -24.78 -30.20 -10.86
N LEU A 147 -25.14 -29.10 -11.48
CA LEU A 147 -26.50 -28.76 -11.92
C LEU A 147 -27.01 -29.76 -12.99
N ALA A 148 -26.17 -30.15 -13.94
CA ALA A 148 -26.49 -31.15 -14.93
C ALA A 148 -26.69 -32.55 -14.30
N GLY A 149 -25.81 -32.91 -13.35
CA GLY A 149 -25.94 -34.15 -12.57
C GLY A 149 -27.21 -34.19 -11.73
N GLN A 150 -27.61 -33.08 -11.12
CA GLN A 150 -28.86 -32.98 -10.37
C GLN A 150 -30.10 -33.15 -11.26
N GLY A 151 -30.11 -32.52 -12.44
CA GLY A 151 -31.20 -32.70 -13.41
C GLY A 151 -31.38 -34.15 -13.83
N THR A 152 -30.27 -34.87 -14.06
CA THR A 152 -30.30 -36.32 -14.36
C THR A 152 -30.81 -37.16 -13.19
N ALA A 153 -30.36 -36.88 -11.98
CA ALA A 153 -30.80 -37.59 -10.77
C ALA A 153 -32.29 -37.39 -10.49
N VAL A 154 -32.80 -36.15 -10.65
CA VAL A 154 -34.24 -35.85 -10.49
C VAL A 154 -35.05 -36.57 -11.58
N GLY A 155 -34.60 -36.58 -12.83
CA GLY A 155 -35.25 -37.31 -13.91
C GLY A 155 -35.35 -38.82 -13.68
N GLN A 156 -34.33 -39.42 -13.07
CA GLN A 156 -34.33 -40.85 -12.69
C GLN A 156 -35.21 -41.14 -11.45
N ALA A 157 -35.40 -40.17 -10.54
CA ALA A 157 -36.23 -40.38 -9.34
C ALA A 157 -37.74 -40.24 -9.62
N VAL A 158 -38.14 -39.64 -10.73
CA VAL A 158 -39.55 -39.35 -11.12
C VAL A 158 -40.06 -40.31 -12.20
N GLY A 159 -39.19 -41.11 -12.83
CA GLY A 159 -39.54 -42.17 -13.79
C GLY A 159 -39.55 -43.56 -13.18
#